data_903466ebce9d18036c7f5428e57cee69
#
_entry.id   903466ebce9d18036c7f5428e57cee69
#
_cell.length_a   1.000
_cell.length_b   1.000
_cell.length_c   1.000
_cell.angle_alpha   90.00
_cell.angle_beta   90.00
_cell.angle_gamma   90.00
#
_symmetry.space_group_name_H-M   'P 1'
#
loop_
_entity.id
_entity.type
_entity.pdbx_description
1 polymer ?
#
loop_
_entity_poly.entity_id
_entity_poly.type
_entity_poly.pdbx_seq_one_letter_code
_entity_poly.pdbx_strand_id
1 'polypeptide(L)'
;NGQGDFNTVQGALDFIPDFSQKQTVILIQAGDYEELVYARNKTNVKIKGAGMDRTRVHYANNEVFNPHPLTVKTNEWPGTFPSRRAAFMLDNCSDILLEDLTIATDLHGQAEGLLLNGERIALYSVHIIGSGDALQANGTIYMESCELDGGGDTILGRGSLFAYRSNFRNDGGPFSWVRNTTGNHG
;
A
#
# COMPACT_ATOMS: atom_id res chain seq x y z
N ASN A 1 -10.74 12.34 18.45
CA ASN A 1 -11.57 13.52 18.70
C ASN A 1 -13.08 13.22 18.67
N GLY A 2 -13.52 11.99 18.32
CA GLY A 2 -14.92 11.56 18.40
C GLY A 2 -15.91 12.28 17.46
N GLN A 3 -15.41 12.93 16.41
CA GLN A 3 -16.24 13.66 15.43
C GLN A 3 -16.34 12.98 14.07
N GLY A 4 -15.68 11.84 13.86
CA GLY A 4 -15.77 11.06 12.63
C GLY A 4 -16.77 9.92 12.76
N ASP A 5 -17.17 9.36 11.61
CA ASP A 5 -18.02 8.16 11.56
C ASP A 5 -17.28 6.92 12.07
N PHE A 6 -15.94 6.90 11.94
CA PHE A 6 -15.05 5.84 12.38
C PHE A 6 -13.84 6.41 13.14
N ASN A 7 -13.31 5.63 14.07
CA ASN A 7 -12.12 5.98 14.82
C ASN A 7 -10.82 5.48 14.17
N THR A 8 -10.92 4.57 13.18
CA THR A 8 -9.80 3.94 12.49
C THR A 8 -10.04 3.88 10.99
N VAL A 9 -8.96 3.88 10.22
CA VAL A 9 -9.01 3.67 8.76
C VAL A 9 -9.47 2.24 8.47
N GLN A 10 -8.98 1.26 9.23
CA GLN A 10 -9.38 -0.14 9.09
C GLN A 10 -10.90 -0.29 9.29
N GLY A 11 -11.47 0.32 10.32
CA GLY A 11 -12.91 0.23 10.58
C GLY A 11 -13.76 0.84 9.45
N ALA A 12 -13.29 1.92 8.83
CA ALA A 12 -13.96 2.50 7.67
C ALA A 12 -13.91 1.56 6.45
N LEU A 13 -12.78 0.90 6.22
CA LEU A 13 -12.62 -0.07 5.14
C LEU A 13 -13.46 -1.34 5.37
N ASP A 14 -13.52 -1.82 6.59
CA ASP A 14 -14.31 -3.01 6.96
C ASP A 14 -15.83 -2.78 6.76
N PHE A 15 -16.27 -1.54 6.92
CA PHE A 15 -17.67 -1.16 6.69
C PHE A 15 -18.10 -1.24 5.22
N ILE A 16 -17.15 -1.12 4.27
CA ILE A 16 -17.44 -1.17 2.84
C ILE A 16 -17.68 -2.62 2.42
N PRO A 17 -18.83 -2.95 1.80
CA PRO A 17 -19.06 -4.29 1.29
C PRO A 17 -18.02 -4.72 0.25
N ASP A 18 -17.69 -5.99 0.22
CA ASP A 18 -16.83 -6.55 -0.81
C ASP A 18 -17.46 -6.38 -2.20
N PHE A 19 -16.62 -6.09 -3.19
CA PHE A 19 -16.99 -5.90 -4.60
C PHE A 19 -18.13 -4.88 -4.82
N SER A 20 -18.19 -3.85 -3.99
CA SER A 20 -19.20 -2.80 -4.10
C SER A 20 -19.14 -2.10 -5.46
N GLN A 21 -20.29 -1.99 -6.12
CA GLN A 21 -20.42 -1.21 -7.36
C GLN A 21 -20.61 0.29 -7.09
N LYS A 22 -20.87 0.65 -5.84
CA LYS A 22 -21.05 2.04 -5.42
C LYS A 22 -19.71 2.63 -5.05
N GLN A 23 -19.42 3.80 -5.59
CA GLN A 23 -18.26 4.57 -5.14
C GLN A 23 -18.40 4.98 -3.67
N THR A 24 -17.37 4.70 -2.90
CA THR A 24 -17.29 5.09 -1.50
C THR A 24 -16.05 5.98 -1.30
N VAL A 25 -16.22 7.04 -0.52
CA VAL A 25 -15.12 7.95 -0.18
C VAL A 25 -14.86 7.88 1.33
N ILE A 26 -13.63 7.54 1.69
CA ILE A 26 -13.11 7.62 3.05
C ILE A 26 -12.29 8.90 3.14
N LEU A 27 -12.70 9.82 4.02
CA LEU A 27 -11.94 11.02 4.34
C LEU A 27 -11.22 10.82 5.67
N ILE A 28 -9.89 10.82 5.62
CA ILE A 28 -9.05 10.69 6.80
C ILE A 28 -8.65 12.10 7.25
N GLN A 29 -9.03 12.47 8.44
CA GLN A 29 -8.67 13.78 9.00
C GLN A 29 -7.15 13.89 9.21
N ALA A 30 -6.67 15.11 9.41
CA ALA A 30 -5.29 15.32 9.81
C ALA A 30 -5.03 14.62 11.15
N GLY A 31 -3.96 13.85 11.20
CA GLY A 31 -3.59 13.07 12.40
C GLY A 31 -2.58 11.99 12.09
N ASP A 32 -2.10 11.38 13.16
CA ASP A 32 -1.18 10.25 13.15
C ASP A 32 -1.95 9.00 13.59
N TYR A 33 -2.04 8.03 12.71
CA TYR A 33 -2.86 6.81 12.85
C TYR A 33 -1.95 5.60 12.95
N GLU A 34 -1.68 5.17 14.18
CA GLU A 34 -0.92 3.94 14.43
C GLU A 34 -1.84 2.73 14.30
N GLU A 35 -1.94 2.21 13.09
CA GLU A 35 -2.79 1.05 12.78
C GLU A 35 -2.26 0.25 11.60
N LEU A 36 -2.37 -1.07 11.69
CA LEU A 36 -2.15 -1.99 10.59
C LEU A 36 -3.40 -2.04 9.73
N VAL A 37 -3.29 -1.60 8.49
CA VAL A 37 -4.43 -1.58 7.57
C VAL A 37 -4.34 -2.74 6.59
N TYR A 38 -5.37 -3.56 6.56
CA TYR A 38 -5.53 -4.64 5.60
C TYR A 38 -6.94 -4.67 5.03
N ALA A 39 -7.08 -4.34 3.76
CA ALA A 39 -8.36 -4.41 3.06
C ALA A 39 -8.30 -5.41 1.91
N ARG A 40 -9.37 -6.16 1.74
CA ARG A 40 -9.49 -7.17 0.71
C ARG A 40 -10.82 -7.02 -0.04
N ASN A 41 -10.80 -7.34 -1.34
CA ASN A 41 -11.99 -7.37 -2.18
C ASN A 41 -12.73 -6.02 -2.28
N LYS A 42 -12.03 -4.92 -2.06
CA LYS A 42 -12.65 -3.58 -2.12
C LYS A 42 -12.59 -3.03 -3.54
N THR A 43 -13.69 -2.47 -3.99
CA THR A 43 -13.80 -1.85 -5.31
C THR A 43 -14.47 -0.48 -5.22
N ASN A 44 -14.09 0.43 -6.14
CA ASN A 44 -14.63 1.77 -6.21
C ASN A 44 -14.46 2.60 -4.92
N VAL A 45 -13.26 2.56 -4.34
CA VAL A 45 -12.97 3.26 -3.09
C VAL A 45 -11.95 4.37 -3.31
N LYS A 46 -12.30 5.55 -2.85
CA LYS A 46 -11.37 6.68 -2.71
C LYS A 46 -11.00 6.84 -1.24
N ILE A 47 -9.71 6.82 -0.94
CA ILE A 47 -9.15 7.06 0.39
C ILE A 47 -8.35 8.36 0.31
N LYS A 48 -8.77 9.39 1.03
CA LYS A 48 -8.18 10.71 0.95
C LYS A 48 -7.81 11.23 2.34
N GLY A 49 -6.53 11.53 2.53
CA GLY A 49 -6.01 12.26 3.69
C GLY A 49 -6.18 13.77 3.57
N ALA A 50 -5.65 14.48 4.52
CA ALA A 50 -5.64 15.95 4.56
C ALA A 50 -4.36 16.57 4.00
N GLY A 51 -3.41 15.75 3.55
CA GLY A 51 -2.10 16.12 2.98
C GLY A 51 -1.03 15.11 3.40
N MET A 52 0.03 14.96 2.59
CA MET A 52 1.15 14.06 2.90
C MET A 52 1.82 14.40 4.25
N ASP A 53 1.89 15.67 4.59
CA ASP A 53 2.48 16.20 5.83
C ASP A 53 1.51 16.24 7.00
N ARG A 54 0.24 15.92 6.79
CA ARG A 54 -0.84 16.11 7.77
C ARG A 54 -1.58 14.84 8.16
N THR A 55 -1.60 13.83 7.30
CA THR A 55 -2.22 12.54 7.57
C THR A 55 -1.20 11.44 7.40
N ARG A 56 -0.87 10.75 8.48
CA ARG A 56 0.05 9.61 8.47
C ARG A 56 -0.66 8.37 9.00
N VAL A 57 -0.60 7.29 8.22
CA VAL A 57 -1.04 5.95 8.62
C VAL A 57 0.22 5.09 8.71
N HIS A 58 0.50 4.53 9.87
CA HIS A 58 1.75 3.79 10.07
C HIS A 58 1.60 2.65 11.06
N TYR A 59 2.50 1.68 10.98
CA TYR A 59 2.53 0.59 11.92
C TYR A 59 3.91 -0.06 12.01
N ALA A 60 4.26 -0.55 13.19
CA ALA A 60 5.47 -1.34 13.42
C ALA A 60 5.27 -2.77 12.90
N ASN A 61 5.49 -2.99 11.59
CA ASN A 61 5.28 -4.26 10.90
C ASN A 61 6.47 -4.65 10.04
N ASN A 62 6.80 -5.93 10.00
CA ASN A 62 7.79 -6.54 9.12
C ASN A 62 7.58 -8.07 9.05
N GLU A 63 8.44 -8.79 8.31
CA GLU A 63 8.34 -10.24 8.16
C GLU A 63 8.53 -11.03 9.47
N VAL A 64 9.19 -10.46 10.46
CA VAL A 64 9.40 -11.12 11.76
C VAL A 64 8.13 -11.05 12.59
N PHE A 65 7.45 -9.91 12.58
CA PHE A 65 6.19 -9.72 13.32
C PHE A 65 5.00 -10.39 12.65
N ASN A 66 4.98 -10.38 11.32
CA ASN A 66 3.95 -11.04 10.52
C ASN A 66 4.58 -12.04 9.53
N PRO A 67 5.21 -13.11 10.00
CA PRO A 67 5.77 -14.11 9.11
C PRO A 67 4.67 -14.76 8.28
N HIS A 68 5.03 -15.20 7.10
CA HIS A 68 4.12 -16.00 6.29
C HIS A 68 3.71 -17.26 7.04
N PRO A 69 2.44 -17.61 7.06
CA PRO A 69 2.05 -18.94 7.51
C PRO A 69 2.81 -19.97 6.65
N LEU A 70 3.47 -20.93 7.30
CA LEU A 70 4.29 -21.96 6.63
C LEU A 70 3.52 -22.76 5.56
N THR A 71 2.21 -22.79 5.68
CA THR A 71 1.31 -23.50 4.77
C THR A 71 0.78 -22.63 3.62
N VAL A 72 1.05 -21.33 3.63
CA VAL A 72 0.56 -20.39 2.63
C VAL A 72 1.73 -19.90 1.79
N LYS A 73 1.65 -20.12 0.51
CA LYS A 73 2.62 -19.56 -0.45
C LYS A 73 2.41 -18.04 -0.52
N THR A 74 3.50 -17.31 -0.63
CA THR A 74 3.45 -15.86 -0.75
C THR A 74 2.98 -15.43 -2.12
N ASN A 75 2.67 -14.16 -2.30
CA ASN A 75 2.35 -13.56 -3.59
C ASN A 75 3.48 -13.62 -4.62
N GLU A 76 4.61 -14.17 -4.28
CA GLU A 76 5.68 -14.49 -5.24
C GLU A 76 5.25 -15.55 -6.26
N TRP A 77 4.18 -16.27 -5.96
CA TRP A 77 3.57 -17.28 -6.82
C TRP A 77 2.14 -16.89 -7.18
N PRO A 78 1.73 -16.98 -8.45
CA PRO A 78 0.36 -16.69 -8.85
C PRO A 78 -0.67 -17.42 -7.99
N GLY A 79 -1.72 -16.71 -7.57
CA GLY A 79 -2.80 -17.27 -6.76
C GLY A 79 -2.50 -17.50 -5.28
N THR A 80 -1.40 -16.92 -4.76
CA THR A 80 -1.05 -17.06 -3.36
C THR A 80 -1.41 -15.80 -2.56
N PHE A 81 -1.49 -15.93 -1.23
CA PHE A 81 -1.69 -14.79 -0.34
C PHE A 81 -0.50 -13.83 -0.45
N PRO A 82 -0.77 -12.52 -0.48
CA PRO A 82 0.29 -11.53 -0.40
C PRO A 82 1.00 -11.60 0.95
N SER A 83 2.23 -11.10 0.96
CA SER A 83 2.98 -10.87 2.17
C SER A 83 2.19 -10.00 3.14
N ARG A 84 2.23 -10.28 4.43
CA ARG A 84 1.56 -9.47 5.46
C ARG A 84 2.48 -8.48 6.15
N ARG A 85 3.64 -8.22 5.60
CA ARG A 85 4.67 -7.38 6.22
C ARG A 85 4.52 -5.88 5.94
N ALA A 86 3.60 -5.48 5.08
CA ALA A 86 3.30 -4.08 4.83
C ALA A 86 2.50 -3.44 5.97
N ALA A 87 2.70 -2.15 6.19
CA ALA A 87 1.88 -1.40 7.14
C ALA A 87 0.46 -1.17 6.61
N PHE A 88 0.33 -0.99 5.30
CA PHE A 88 -0.94 -0.81 4.61
C PHE A 88 -1.01 -1.77 3.41
N MET A 89 -2.03 -2.60 3.36
CA MET A 89 -2.19 -3.58 2.29
C MET A 89 -3.59 -3.56 1.67
N LEU A 90 -3.63 -3.50 0.34
CA LEU A 90 -4.83 -3.69 -0.47
C LEU A 90 -4.67 -4.97 -1.30
N ASP A 91 -5.50 -5.97 -1.04
CA ASP A 91 -5.45 -7.27 -1.68
C ASP A 91 -6.73 -7.56 -2.47
N ASN A 92 -6.57 -7.98 -3.73
CA ASN A 92 -7.69 -8.23 -4.62
C ASN A 92 -8.66 -7.04 -4.71
N CYS A 93 -8.08 -5.82 -4.81
CA CYS A 93 -8.82 -4.57 -4.88
C CYS A 93 -8.79 -3.99 -6.30
N SER A 94 -9.80 -3.21 -6.68
CA SER A 94 -9.82 -2.55 -7.98
C SER A 94 -10.52 -1.20 -7.92
N ASP A 95 -10.15 -0.32 -8.86
CA ASP A 95 -10.74 1.02 -8.93
C ASP A 95 -10.54 1.78 -7.60
N ILE A 96 -9.30 1.75 -7.12
CA ILE A 96 -8.90 2.39 -5.86
C ILE A 96 -8.14 3.67 -6.16
N LEU A 97 -8.43 4.70 -5.37
CA LEU A 97 -7.71 5.95 -5.38
C LEU A 97 -7.22 6.29 -3.97
N LEU A 98 -5.89 6.42 -3.82
CA LEU A 98 -5.25 6.92 -2.60
C LEU A 98 -4.76 8.35 -2.86
N GLU A 99 -5.11 9.28 -1.98
CA GLU A 99 -4.71 10.69 -2.11
C GLU A 99 -4.29 11.34 -0.80
N ASP A 100 -3.30 12.22 -0.87
CA ASP A 100 -2.96 13.21 0.14
C ASP A 100 -2.66 12.61 1.53
N LEU A 101 -1.81 11.58 1.62
CA LEU A 101 -1.43 10.97 2.89
C LEU A 101 -0.02 10.37 2.85
N THR A 102 0.54 10.14 4.03
CA THR A 102 1.75 9.35 4.23
C THR A 102 1.37 7.96 4.76
N ILE A 103 2.01 6.93 4.20
CA ILE A 103 1.91 5.55 4.65
C ILE A 103 3.31 5.06 5.00
N ALA A 104 3.51 4.52 6.20
CA ALA A 104 4.84 4.17 6.68
C ALA A 104 4.89 2.87 7.48
N THR A 105 6.01 2.16 7.37
CA THR A 105 6.39 1.17 8.39
C THR A 105 7.35 1.82 9.39
N ASP A 106 7.23 1.43 10.66
CA ASP A 106 8.09 1.93 11.73
C ASP A 106 9.23 0.96 12.09
N LEU A 107 9.28 -0.21 11.45
CA LEU A 107 10.31 -1.22 11.71
C LEU A 107 11.32 -1.30 10.56
N HIS A 108 12.56 -1.63 10.96
CA HIS A 108 13.60 -1.99 10.02
C HIS A 108 13.48 -3.45 9.59
N GLY A 109 14.07 -3.76 8.43
CA GLY A 109 14.06 -5.09 7.83
C GLY A 109 13.26 -5.14 6.54
N GLN A 110 12.79 -6.30 6.15
CA GLN A 110 11.89 -6.44 5.01
C GLN A 110 10.49 -6.01 5.45
N ALA A 111 10.16 -4.77 5.13
CA ALA A 111 8.96 -4.11 5.60
C ALA A 111 8.52 -3.05 4.59
N GLU A 112 7.45 -3.33 3.87
CA GLU A 112 6.85 -2.36 2.98
C GLU A 112 6.01 -1.34 3.75
N GLY A 113 6.04 -0.10 3.31
CA GLY A 113 5.00 0.85 3.71
C GLY A 113 3.66 0.44 3.11
N LEU A 114 3.64 0.18 1.79
CA LEU A 114 2.41 -0.11 1.04
C LEU A 114 2.56 -1.36 0.17
N LEU A 115 1.56 -2.24 0.24
CA LEU A 115 1.41 -3.37 -0.68
C LEU A 115 0.09 -3.26 -1.44
N LEU A 116 0.19 -3.30 -2.76
CA LEU A 116 -0.94 -3.22 -3.67
C LEU A 116 -1.02 -4.49 -4.53
N ASN A 117 -2.09 -5.23 -4.38
CA ASN A 117 -2.42 -6.40 -5.19
C ASN A 117 -3.80 -6.20 -5.81
N GLY A 118 -3.82 -5.67 -7.03
CA GLY A 118 -5.10 -5.32 -7.67
C GLY A 118 -4.97 -4.58 -8.98
N GLU A 119 -6.08 -4.12 -9.48
CA GLU A 119 -6.20 -3.53 -10.81
C GLU A 119 -6.73 -2.09 -10.74
N ARG A 120 -6.19 -1.24 -11.62
CA ARG A 120 -6.63 0.17 -11.74
C ARG A 120 -6.56 0.92 -10.41
N ILE A 121 -5.38 0.85 -9.79
CA ILE A 121 -5.08 1.57 -8.55
C ILE A 121 -4.31 2.85 -8.89
N ALA A 122 -4.77 3.97 -8.39
CA ALA A 122 -4.12 5.26 -8.57
C ALA A 122 -3.71 5.88 -7.24
N LEU A 123 -2.55 6.52 -7.23
CA LEU A 123 -1.96 7.21 -6.10
C LEU A 123 -1.65 8.65 -6.51
N TYR A 124 -2.14 9.62 -5.75
CA TYR A 124 -1.86 11.04 -5.98
C TYR A 124 -1.38 11.71 -4.70
N SER A 125 -0.21 12.32 -4.72
CA SER A 125 0.34 12.98 -3.54
C SER A 125 0.37 12.04 -2.33
N VAL A 126 0.96 10.86 -2.52
CA VAL A 126 1.15 9.87 -1.46
C VAL A 126 2.63 9.72 -1.17
N HIS A 127 3.01 9.81 0.11
CA HIS A 127 4.35 9.50 0.57
C HIS A 127 4.39 8.10 1.15
N ILE A 128 5.21 7.22 0.58
CA ILE A 128 5.34 5.84 1.01
C ILE A 128 6.73 5.65 1.62
N ILE A 129 6.77 5.24 2.88
CA ILE A 129 7.99 5.01 3.62
C ILE A 129 8.07 3.54 4.00
N GLY A 130 9.05 2.87 3.41
CA GLY A 130 9.42 1.50 3.76
C GLY A 130 10.78 1.45 4.45
N SER A 131 11.18 0.28 4.91
CA SER A 131 12.54 0.08 5.41
C SER A 131 13.39 -0.71 4.43
N GLY A 132 13.19 -2.01 4.29
CA GLY A 132 13.79 -2.78 3.21
C GLY A 132 13.16 -2.42 1.86
N ASP A 133 11.86 -2.39 1.83
CA ASP A 133 11.05 -2.18 0.63
C ASP A 133 10.03 -1.06 0.90
N ALA A 134 9.76 -0.18 -0.05
CA ALA A 134 8.75 0.87 0.16
C ALA A 134 7.38 0.43 -0.40
N LEU A 135 7.35 0.05 -1.68
CA LEU A 135 6.14 -0.33 -2.39
C LEU A 135 6.26 -1.73 -2.97
N GLN A 136 5.34 -2.61 -2.62
CA GLN A 136 5.11 -3.84 -3.37
C GLN A 136 3.94 -3.67 -4.34
N ALA A 137 4.26 -3.67 -5.63
CA ALA A 137 3.32 -3.43 -6.72
C ALA A 137 2.98 -4.73 -7.47
N ASN A 138 1.78 -5.27 -7.25
CA ASN A 138 1.30 -6.49 -7.91
C ASN A 138 -0.03 -6.22 -8.61
N GLY A 139 0.03 -5.55 -9.74
CA GLY A 139 -1.19 -5.22 -10.48
C GLY A 139 -0.97 -4.07 -11.44
N THR A 140 -2.00 -3.32 -11.74
CA THR A 140 -1.94 -2.14 -12.60
C THR A 140 -2.05 -0.88 -11.76
N ILE A 141 -0.94 -0.14 -11.68
CA ILE A 141 -0.80 0.99 -10.75
C ILE A 141 -0.33 2.22 -11.51
N TYR A 142 -1.00 3.33 -11.24
CA TYR A 142 -0.59 4.67 -11.65
C TYR A 142 -0.23 5.49 -10.42
N MET A 143 0.85 6.26 -10.47
CA MET A 143 1.18 7.21 -9.41
C MET A 143 1.63 8.56 -9.97
N GLU A 144 1.19 9.61 -9.30
CA GLU A 144 1.52 10.98 -9.65
C GLU A 144 1.82 11.83 -8.41
N SER A 145 2.90 12.63 -8.49
CA SER A 145 3.32 13.52 -7.43
C SER A 145 3.55 12.80 -6.09
N CYS A 146 4.02 11.56 -6.16
CA CYS A 146 4.26 10.71 -5.00
C CYS A 146 5.74 10.76 -4.58
N GLU A 147 5.98 10.39 -3.32
CA GLU A 147 7.31 10.21 -2.77
C GLU A 147 7.46 8.79 -2.23
N LEU A 148 8.57 8.12 -2.54
CA LEU A 148 8.89 6.79 -2.03
C LEU A 148 10.27 6.81 -1.40
N ASP A 149 10.32 6.42 -0.14
CA ASP A 149 11.56 6.23 0.61
C ASP A 149 11.72 4.76 0.96
N GLY A 150 12.79 4.13 0.47
CA GLY A 150 13.12 2.72 0.73
C GLY A 150 14.60 2.53 1.02
N GLY A 151 14.94 1.49 1.76
CA GLY A 151 16.33 1.16 2.09
C GLY A 151 16.89 -0.05 1.35
N GLY A 152 16.03 -0.88 0.80
CA GLY A 152 16.37 -2.05 -0.03
C GLY A 152 15.78 -1.91 -1.42
N ASP A 153 14.88 -2.80 -1.78
CA ASP A 153 14.13 -2.71 -3.03
C ASP A 153 13.02 -1.64 -2.86
N THR A 154 13.28 -0.40 -3.23
CA THR A 154 12.28 0.67 -3.08
C THR A 154 10.96 0.31 -3.76
N ILE A 155 11.04 -0.37 -4.92
CA ILE A 155 9.88 -0.92 -5.61
C ILE A 155 10.12 -2.39 -5.91
N LEU A 156 9.22 -3.24 -5.48
CA LEU A 156 9.22 -4.64 -5.88
C LEU A 156 7.85 -5.09 -6.35
N GLY A 157 7.76 -6.25 -6.96
CA GLY A 157 6.48 -6.83 -7.35
C GLY A 157 6.46 -7.42 -8.75
N ARG A 158 5.24 -7.72 -9.22
CA ARG A 158 4.98 -8.41 -10.50
C ARG A 158 4.00 -7.65 -11.38
N GLY A 159 3.63 -6.44 -10.99
CA GLY A 159 2.67 -5.62 -11.69
C GLY A 159 3.30 -4.67 -12.70
N SER A 160 2.45 -3.85 -13.28
CA SER A 160 2.82 -2.71 -14.11
C SER A 160 2.63 -1.43 -13.32
N LEU A 161 3.67 -0.61 -13.26
CA LEU A 161 3.67 0.67 -12.56
C LEU A 161 4.05 1.78 -13.53
N PHE A 162 3.22 2.80 -13.61
CA PHE A 162 3.56 4.06 -14.28
C PHE A 162 3.61 5.19 -13.25
N ALA A 163 4.77 5.85 -13.15
CA ALA A 163 4.98 6.95 -12.21
C ALA A 163 5.24 8.25 -12.98
N TYR A 164 4.53 9.31 -12.60
CA TYR A 164 4.66 10.64 -13.19
C TYR A 164 4.94 11.67 -12.08
N ARG A 165 5.91 12.56 -12.29
CA ARG A 165 6.31 13.61 -11.33
C ARG A 165 6.53 13.11 -9.91
N SER A 166 7.03 11.89 -9.77
CA SER A 166 7.24 11.24 -8.48
C SER A 166 8.73 11.16 -8.13
N ASN A 167 9.04 11.25 -6.86
CA ASN A 167 10.40 11.19 -6.33
C ASN A 167 10.63 9.85 -5.66
N PHE A 168 11.82 9.29 -5.89
CA PHE A 168 12.22 8.02 -5.32
C PHE A 168 13.56 8.18 -4.61
N ARG A 169 13.61 7.74 -3.36
CA ARG A 169 14.83 7.73 -2.56
C ARG A 169 15.13 6.29 -2.12
N ASN A 170 16.40 5.91 -2.25
CA ASN A 170 16.88 4.60 -1.85
C ASN A 170 18.21 4.75 -1.12
N ASP A 171 18.31 4.20 0.08
CA ASP A 171 19.47 4.38 0.96
C ASP A 171 20.53 3.28 0.84
N GLY A 172 20.36 2.26 0.01
CA GLY A 172 21.44 1.30 -0.09
C GLY A 172 21.24 -0.01 -0.81
N GLY A 173 20.08 -0.33 -1.29
CA GLY A 173 19.81 -1.57 -2.04
C GLY A 173 19.62 -1.36 -3.54
N PRO A 174 19.23 -2.38 -4.28
CA PRO A 174 18.72 -2.22 -5.63
C PRO A 174 17.47 -1.35 -5.60
N PHE A 175 17.36 -0.42 -6.52
CA PHE A 175 16.22 0.49 -6.57
C PHE A 175 14.90 -0.25 -6.84
N SER A 176 14.93 -1.26 -7.71
CA SER A 176 13.74 -2.02 -8.02
C SER A 176 14.06 -3.50 -8.24
N TRP A 177 13.16 -4.33 -7.78
CA TRP A 177 13.18 -5.76 -8.04
C TRP A 177 11.87 -6.18 -8.71
N VAL A 178 11.87 -6.12 -10.03
CA VAL A 178 10.72 -6.56 -10.83
C VAL A 178 10.80 -8.07 -11.02
N ARG A 179 9.77 -8.78 -10.57
CA ARG A 179 9.67 -10.24 -10.64
C ARG A 179 8.72 -10.70 -11.75
N ASN A 180 8.71 -10.00 -12.87
CA ASN A 180 7.82 -10.33 -13.97
C ASN A 180 8.24 -11.61 -14.67
N THR A 181 7.26 -12.41 -15.04
CA THR A 181 7.46 -13.59 -15.87
C THR A 181 7.45 -13.23 -17.36
N THR A 182 7.88 -14.14 -18.21
CA THR A 182 7.82 -13.97 -19.67
C THR A 182 6.39 -13.57 -20.11
N GLY A 183 6.27 -12.47 -20.81
CA GLY A 183 4.99 -11.93 -21.28
C GLY A 183 4.32 -10.92 -20.33
N ASN A 184 4.85 -10.71 -19.14
CA ASN A 184 4.40 -9.69 -18.20
C ASN A 184 5.54 -8.69 -17.97
N HIS A 185 5.64 -7.72 -18.86
CA HIS A 185 6.66 -6.69 -18.83
C HIS A 185 6.09 -5.41 -18.25
N GLY A 186 6.62 -4.97 -17.12
CA GLY A 186 6.33 -3.69 -16.52
C GLY A 186 7.23 -2.58 -17.07
#